data_5b0074545b0f0df0c6168f682748ae73
#
_entry.id   5b0074545b0f0df0c6168f682748ae73
#
_cell.length_a   1.000
_cell.length_b   1.000
_cell.length_c   1.000
_cell.angle_alpha   90.00
_cell.angle_beta   90.00
_cell.angle_gamma   90.00
#
_symmetry.space_group_name_H-M   'P 1'
#
loop_
_entity.id
_entity.type
_entity.pdbx_description
1 polymer ?
#
loop_
_entity_poly.entity_id
_entity_poly.type
_entity_poly.pdbx_seq_one_letter_code
_entity_poly.pdbx_strand_id
1 'polypeptide(L)'
;MANDIPVPRQTTSAPYDPAAGLFLAQHRRPAHLAGVESGELSPLQRALLVIDGTVTSFLSAWALEPVIVRPLAQRSVVLPDDAGPAGGQSPAAHWLDGPAGTPVMERAVLLVGADSQRLFAFAESVICLGRLPATLRAGLESGGLSLGQLLLMPGFESRREGLWYGRERPAKLPPAVAALTPPDFLTRTYRVSSASQPLMVITERFPWSLRG
;
A
#
# COMPACT_ATOMS: atom_id res chain seq x y z
N MET A 1 -30.83 -14.63 -35.38
CA MET A 1 -30.57 -15.73 -34.44
C MET A 1 -29.43 -15.29 -33.57
N ALA A 2 -29.73 -14.90 -32.34
CA ALA A 2 -28.70 -14.49 -31.38
C ALA A 2 -28.06 -15.78 -30.81
N ASN A 3 -26.76 -15.95 -30.99
CA ASN A 3 -25.99 -17.00 -30.37
C ASN A 3 -25.87 -16.68 -28.87
N ASP A 4 -26.66 -17.35 -28.06
CA ASP A 4 -26.47 -17.37 -26.61
C ASP A 4 -25.21 -18.18 -26.31
N ILE A 5 -24.11 -17.50 -26.00
CA ILE A 5 -22.90 -18.14 -25.51
C ILE A 5 -23.16 -18.45 -24.04
N PRO A 6 -23.25 -19.74 -23.65
CA PRO A 6 -23.45 -20.08 -22.24
C PRO A 6 -22.23 -19.68 -21.42
N VAL A 7 -22.40 -18.74 -20.51
CA VAL A 7 -21.41 -18.43 -19.50
C VAL A 7 -21.29 -19.64 -18.57
N PRO A 8 -20.13 -20.28 -18.46
CA PRO A 8 -19.98 -21.43 -17.59
C PRO A 8 -20.24 -21.00 -16.14
N ARG A 9 -21.27 -21.60 -15.52
CA ARG A 9 -21.50 -21.47 -14.08
C ARG A 9 -20.37 -22.17 -13.37
N GLN A 10 -19.51 -21.39 -12.72
CA GLN A 10 -18.49 -21.93 -11.82
C GLN A 10 -19.22 -22.53 -10.61
N THR A 11 -19.29 -23.84 -10.54
CA THR A 11 -19.75 -24.62 -9.38
C THR A 11 -18.56 -24.76 -8.40
N THR A 12 -18.11 -23.68 -7.78
CA THR A 12 -17.16 -23.76 -6.67
C THR A 12 -17.89 -23.39 -5.39
N SER A 13 -17.88 -24.32 -4.42
CA SER A 13 -18.50 -24.16 -3.10
C SER A 13 -17.82 -23.12 -2.19
N ALA A 14 -16.75 -22.50 -2.63
CA ALA A 14 -16.06 -21.42 -1.91
C ALA A 14 -16.73 -20.06 -2.19
N PRO A 15 -16.90 -19.21 -1.17
CA PRO A 15 -17.41 -17.87 -1.37
C PRO A 15 -16.47 -17.07 -2.29
N TYR A 16 -17.07 -16.17 -3.10
CA TYR A 16 -16.31 -15.30 -3.99
C TYR A 16 -15.33 -14.41 -3.22
N ASP A 17 -14.03 -14.49 -3.56
CA ASP A 17 -12.99 -13.65 -2.99
C ASP A 17 -12.52 -12.60 -4.04
N PRO A 18 -12.85 -11.31 -3.87
CA PRO A 18 -12.43 -10.25 -4.79
C PRO A 18 -10.92 -10.01 -4.81
N ALA A 19 -10.20 -10.46 -3.80
CA ALA A 19 -8.74 -10.33 -3.71
C ALA A 19 -7.99 -11.53 -4.31
N ALA A 20 -8.71 -12.59 -4.72
CA ALA A 20 -8.10 -13.80 -5.27
C ALA A 20 -7.26 -13.48 -6.51
N GLY A 21 -5.99 -13.90 -6.48
CA GLY A 21 -5.03 -13.70 -7.58
C GLY A 21 -4.44 -12.28 -7.69
N LEU A 22 -4.87 -11.32 -6.87
CA LEU A 22 -4.33 -9.96 -6.90
C LEU A 22 -3.03 -9.80 -6.10
N PHE A 23 -2.74 -10.73 -5.19
CA PHE A 23 -1.59 -10.65 -4.29
C PHE A 23 -0.59 -11.79 -4.59
N LEU A 24 0.51 -11.44 -5.25
CA LEU A 24 1.51 -12.40 -5.76
C LEU A 24 2.17 -13.26 -4.67
N ALA A 25 2.35 -12.67 -3.51
CA ALA A 25 3.13 -13.23 -2.43
C ALA A 25 2.32 -13.43 -1.14
N GLN A 26 1.00 -13.62 -1.25
CA GLN A 26 0.15 -13.82 -0.07
C GLN A 26 0.62 -15.00 0.81
N HIS A 27 1.21 -16.03 0.22
CA HIS A 27 1.81 -17.17 0.92
C HIS A 27 3.10 -16.80 1.71
N ARG A 28 3.72 -15.66 1.40
CA ARG A 28 4.89 -15.08 2.07
C ARG A 28 4.52 -13.93 3.00
N ARG A 29 3.23 -13.76 3.28
CA ARG A 29 2.75 -12.74 4.21
C ARG A 29 3.53 -12.80 5.52
N PRO A 30 4.02 -11.65 6.04
CA PRO A 30 4.71 -11.59 7.32
C PRO A 30 3.88 -12.18 8.46
N ALA A 31 4.53 -12.89 9.39
CA ALA A 31 3.86 -13.60 10.47
C ALA A 31 3.05 -12.70 11.43
N HIS A 32 3.39 -11.41 11.51
CA HIS A 32 2.65 -10.44 12.31
C HIS A 32 1.31 -10.01 11.68
N LEU A 33 1.07 -10.33 10.41
CA LEU A 33 -0.20 -10.12 9.73
C LEU A 33 -1.07 -11.38 9.85
N ALA A 34 -2.18 -11.30 10.59
CA ALA A 34 -3.15 -12.37 10.62
C ALA A 34 -3.90 -12.49 9.28
N GLY A 35 -4.27 -13.72 8.89
CA GLY A 35 -5.18 -13.95 7.78
C GLY A 35 -6.53 -13.29 8.04
N VAL A 36 -7.19 -12.88 6.99
CA VAL A 36 -8.56 -12.36 7.03
C VAL A 36 -9.33 -12.88 5.83
N GLU A 37 -10.52 -13.41 6.08
CA GLU A 37 -11.42 -13.86 5.03
C GLU A 37 -12.19 -12.68 4.43
N SER A 38 -12.42 -12.70 3.13
CA SER A 38 -13.15 -11.63 2.43
C SER A 38 -14.54 -11.37 3.02
N GLY A 39 -15.18 -12.40 3.58
CA GLY A 39 -16.48 -12.31 4.25
C GLY A 39 -16.47 -11.51 5.54
N GLU A 40 -15.31 -11.39 6.22
CA GLU A 40 -15.16 -10.61 7.45
C GLU A 40 -14.98 -9.12 7.19
N LEU A 41 -14.65 -8.77 5.95
CA LEU A 41 -14.38 -7.40 5.53
C LEU A 41 -15.66 -6.69 5.13
N SER A 42 -15.78 -5.41 5.50
CA SER A 42 -16.84 -4.55 4.99
C SER A 42 -16.68 -4.28 3.49
N PRO A 43 -17.73 -3.83 2.79
CA PRO A 43 -17.63 -3.47 1.37
C PRO A 43 -16.51 -2.46 1.10
N LEU A 44 -16.33 -1.45 1.95
CA LEU A 44 -15.25 -0.48 1.86
C LEU A 44 -13.87 -1.14 1.99
N GLN A 45 -13.71 -2.01 2.98
CA GLN A 45 -12.44 -2.70 3.21
C GLN A 45 -12.08 -3.62 2.03
N ARG A 46 -13.05 -4.31 1.44
CA ARG A 46 -12.82 -5.08 0.21
C ARG A 46 -12.40 -4.19 -0.96
N ALA A 47 -13.07 -3.04 -1.14
CA ALA A 47 -12.71 -2.08 -2.17
C ALA A 47 -11.28 -1.54 -1.99
N LEU A 48 -10.89 -1.25 -0.73
CA LEU A 48 -9.52 -0.81 -0.40
C LEU A 48 -8.46 -1.87 -0.69
N LEU A 49 -8.78 -3.16 -0.67
CA LEU A 49 -7.83 -4.21 -1.07
C LEU A 49 -7.59 -4.23 -2.57
N VAL A 50 -8.64 -4.04 -3.39
CA VAL A 50 -8.58 -4.28 -4.84
C VAL A 50 -8.34 -3.02 -5.67
N ILE A 51 -8.41 -1.82 -5.05
CA ILE A 51 -8.22 -0.58 -5.81
C ILE A 51 -6.80 -0.45 -6.37
N ASP A 52 -6.69 -0.22 -7.65
CA ASP A 52 -5.44 0.05 -8.37
C ASP A 52 -5.20 1.55 -8.63
N GLY A 53 -6.14 2.40 -8.27
CA GLY A 53 -6.04 3.87 -8.35
C GLY A 53 -5.33 4.51 -7.16
N THR A 54 -5.43 5.86 -7.07
CA THR A 54 -4.97 6.59 -5.89
C THR A 54 -5.95 6.40 -4.74
N VAL A 55 -5.45 5.83 -3.65
CA VAL A 55 -6.25 5.66 -2.41
C VAL A 55 -6.77 7.00 -1.89
N THR A 56 -5.98 8.06 -2.01
CA THR A 56 -6.39 9.41 -1.58
C THR A 56 -7.66 9.87 -2.30
N SER A 57 -7.70 9.76 -3.63
CA SER A 57 -8.87 10.15 -4.42
C SER A 57 -10.09 9.28 -4.13
N PHE A 58 -9.87 7.97 -3.97
CA PHE A 58 -10.94 7.04 -3.60
C PHE A 58 -11.54 7.38 -2.24
N LEU A 59 -10.69 7.61 -1.23
CA LEU A 59 -11.15 7.96 0.12
C LEU A 59 -11.83 9.33 0.14
N SER A 60 -11.36 10.31 -0.64
CA SER A 60 -12.03 11.61 -0.77
C SER A 60 -13.43 11.46 -1.35
N ALA A 61 -13.59 10.65 -2.41
CA ALA A 61 -14.88 10.39 -3.02
C ALA A 61 -15.82 9.63 -2.07
N TRP A 62 -15.30 8.67 -1.32
CA TRP A 62 -16.09 7.91 -0.38
C TRP A 62 -16.52 8.73 0.83
N ALA A 63 -15.61 9.54 1.40
CA ALA A 63 -15.89 10.34 2.60
C ALA A 63 -16.63 11.66 2.29
N LEU A 64 -16.73 12.07 1.01
CA LEU A 64 -17.25 13.35 0.56
C LEU A 64 -16.54 14.56 1.20
N GLU A 65 -15.23 14.41 1.48
CA GLU A 65 -14.36 15.47 1.97
C GLU A 65 -12.97 15.33 1.34
N PRO A 66 -12.19 16.42 1.24
CA PRO A 66 -10.80 16.32 0.81
C PRO A 66 -9.98 15.48 1.78
N VAL A 67 -9.19 14.53 1.26
CA VAL A 67 -8.21 13.79 2.03
C VAL A 67 -6.83 14.42 1.84
N ILE A 68 -6.24 14.87 2.93
CA ILE A 68 -4.91 15.49 2.95
C ILE A 68 -3.85 14.50 3.40
N VAL A 69 -2.67 14.61 2.80
CA VAL A 69 -1.50 13.82 3.16
C VAL A 69 -0.64 14.61 4.14
N ARG A 70 -0.49 14.09 5.36
CA ARG A 70 0.38 14.68 6.41
C ARG A 70 1.65 13.85 6.53
N PRO A 71 2.82 14.39 6.15
CA PRO A 71 4.09 13.72 6.40
C PRO A 71 4.33 13.55 7.91
N LEU A 72 4.76 12.34 8.32
CA LEU A 72 5.20 12.06 9.68
C LEU A 72 6.71 11.98 9.76
N ALA A 73 7.34 11.29 8.81
CA ALA A 73 8.77 11.09 8.76
C ALA A 73 9.22 10.90 7.31
N GLN A 74 10.42 11.36 7.03
CA GLN A 74 11.11 11.13 5.77
C GLN A 74 12.59 11.11 6.05
N ARG A 75 13.28 10.05 5.63
CA ARG A 75 14.72 9.91 5.83
C ARG A 75 15.37 9.15 4.68
N SER A 76 16.59 9.51 4.34
CA SER A 76 17.43 8.78 3.41
C SER A 76 18.21 7.72 4.19
N VAL A 77 18.12 6.49 3.72
CA VAL A 77 18.83 5.34 4.27
C VAL A 77 19.40 4.51 3.12
N VAL A 78 20.15 3.46 3.43
CA VAL A 78 20.58 2.47 2.45
C VAL A 78 19.90 1.15 2.74
N LEU A 79 19.65 0.36 1.69
CA LEU A 79 19.16 -1.01 1.87
C LEU A 79 20.19 -1.80 2.68
N PRO A 80 19.75 -2.54 3.71
CA PRO A 80 20.64 -3.35 4.51
C PRO A 80 21.27 -4.48 3.69
N ASP A 81 22.40 -4.98 4.16
CA ASP A 81 22.98 -6.21 3.61
C ASP A 81 22.14 -7.41 4.05
N ASP A 82 21.65 -8.18 3.08
CA ASP A 82 20.83 -9.38 3.32
C ASP A 82 21.60 -10.53 3.98
N ALA A 83 22.91 -10.41 4.12
CA ALA A 83 23.80 -11.43 4.69
C ALA A 83 23.81 -11.49 6.23
N GLY A 84 22.88 -10.84 6.92
CA GLY A 84 22.78 -10.91 8.38
C GLY A 84 22.42 -12.32 8.88
N PRO A 85 23.04 -12.78 9.99
CA PRO A 85 22.94 -14.18 10.48
C PRO A 85 21.53 -14.58 10.98
N ALA A 86 20.54 -13.75 10.86
CA ALA A 86 19.18 -14.01 11.35
C ALA A 86 18.11 -14.15 10.25
N GLY A 87 18.47 -14.21 8.97
CA GLY A 87 17.50 -14.46 7.89
C GLY A 87 16.38 -13.41 7.75
N GLY A 88 16.50 -12.28 8.41
CA GLY A 88 15.52 -11.19 8.39
C GLY A 88 15.83 -10.20 7.29
N GLN A 89 15.66 -10.61 6.03
CA GLN A 89 15.62 -9.62 4.94
C GLN A 89 14.60 -8.55 5.30
N SER A 90 15.01 -7.28 5.22
CA SER A 90 14.00 -6.23 5.14
C SER A 90 13.11 -6.59 3.95
N PRO A 91 11.80 -6.81 4.13
CA PRO A 91 10.92 -7.16 3.01
C PRO A 91 11.09 -6.22 1.82
N ALA A 92 11.41 -4.96 2.09
CA ALA A 92 11.63 -3.95 1.07
C ALA A 92 12.85 -4.25 0.18
N ALA A 93 13.99 -4.72 0.74
CA ALA A 93 15.19 -4.99 -0.05
C ALA A 93 14.92 -6.06 -1.11
N HIS A 94 14.29 -7.16 -0.71
CA HIS A 94 13.91 -8.26 -1.63
C HIS A 94 12.98 -7.78 -2.76
N TRP A 95 11.96 -6.96 -2.42
CA TRP A 95 10.95 -6.55 -3.41
C TRP A 95 11.37 -5.37 -4.26
N LEU A 96 12.46 -4.69 -3.90
CA LEU A 96 13.05 -3.61 -4.68
C LEU A 96 14.14 -4.09 -5.63
N ASP A 97 14.55 -5.36 -5.58
CA ASP A 97 15.65 -5.91 -6.38
C ASP A 97 16.89 -4.99 -6.31
N GLY A 98 17.18 -4.45 -5.14
CA GLY A 98 18.29 -3.54 -4.90
C GLY A 98 19.43 -4.26 -4.18
N PRO A 99 20.70 -4.12 -4.64
CA PRO A 99 21.82 -4.61 -3.87
C PRO A 99 21.94 -3.85 -2.53
N ALA A 100 22.61 -4.49 -1.56
CA ALA A 100 22.98 -3.84 -0.31
C ALA A 100 23.68 -2.49 -0.59
N GLY A 101 23.40 -1.50 0.26
CA GLY A 101 23.93 -0.15 0.06
C GLY A 101 23.16 0.72 -0.95
N THR A 102 22.15 0.18 -1.63
CA THR A 102 21.29 1.00 -2.52
C THR A 102 20.63 2.14 -1.73
N PRO A 103 20.83 3.42 -2.14
CA PRO A 103 20.17 4.55 -1.48
C PRO A 103 18.66 4.50 -1.68
N VAL A 104 17.91 4.59 -0.59
CA VAL A 104 16.45 4.64 -0.60
C VAL A 104 15.95 5.73 0.33
N MET A 105 14.72 6.17 0.09
CA MET A 105 13.99 7.05 0.98
C MET A 105 12.93 6.23 1.71
N GLU A 106 12.96 6.24 3.03
CA GLU A 106 11.84 5.82 3.85
C GLU A 106 10.94 7.01 4.14
N ARG A 107 9.65 6.82 3.94
CA ARG A 107 8.65 7.86 4.17
C ARG A 107 7.45 7.28 4.89
N ALA A 108 6.95 8.01 5.89
CA ALA A 108 5.72 7.70 6.60
C ALA A 108 4.75 8.89 6.51
N VAL A 109 3.48 8.61 6.21
CA VAL A 109 2.46 9.65 6.04
C VAL A 109 1.12 9.21 6.66
N LEU A 110 0.30 10.19 7.04
CA LEU A 110 -1.12 10.00 7.37
C LEU A 110 -1.97 10.51 6.21
N LEU A 111 -3.03 9.79 5.90
CA LEU A 111 -4.15 10.25 5.09
C LEU A 111 -5.29 10.59 6.05
N VAL A 112 -5.62 11.86 6.16
CA VAL A 112 -6.65 12.34 7.08
C VAL A 112 -7.69 13.20 6.35
N GLY A 113 -8.93 13.14 6.78
CA GLY A 113 -9.97 14.01 6.29
C GLY A 113 -9.65 15.47 6.63
N ALA A 114 -9.85 16.39 5.67
CA ALA A 114 -9.58 17.81 5.90
C ALA A 114 -10.53 18.39 6.95
N ASP A 115 -11.80 18.00 6.90
CA ASP A 115 -12.86 18.52 7.77
C ASP A 115 -13.00 17.67 9.04
N SER A 116 -13.12 16.36 8.90
CA SER A 116 -13.34 15.43 10.01
C SER A 116 -12.11 15.19 10.87
N GLN A 117 -10.91 15.47 10.37
CA GLN A 117 -9.62 15.10 10.96
C GLN A 117 -9.48 13.59 11.26
N ARG A 118 -10.36 12.78 10.70
CA ARG A 118 -10.36 11.32 10.85
C ARG A 118 -9.18 10.72 10.12
N LEU A 119 -8.51 9.76 10.73
CA LEU A 119 -7.50 8.96 10.06
C LEU A 119 -8.17 7.95 9.12
N PHE A 120 -7.83 8.02 7.84
CA PHE A 120 -8.25 7.05 6.82
C PHE A 120 -7.17 6.01 6.54
N ALA A 121 -5.91 6.42 6.53
CA ALA A 121 -4.80 5.49 6.38
C ALA A 121 -3.52 6.02 7.02
N PHE A 122 -2.69 5.09 7.49
CA PHE A 122 -1.28 5.30 7.78
C PHE A 122 -0.47 4.53 6.76
N ALA A 123 0.41 5.19 6.03
CA ALA A 123 1.19 4.57 4.98
C ALA A 123 2.69 4.75 5.20
N GLU A 124 3.43 3.68 4.95
CA GLU A 124 4.89 3.66 4.92
C GLU A 124 5.36 3.24 3.54
N SER A 125 6.44 3.84 3.07
CA SER A 125 7.02 3.53 1.77
C SER A 125 8.54 3.52 1.82
N VAL A 126 9.14 2.61 1.06
CA VAL A 126 10.58 2.56 0.77
C VAL A 126 10.75 2.79 -0.72
N ILE A 127 11.50 3.81 -1.10
CA ILE A 127 11.55 4.35 -2.46
C ILE A 127 12.99 4.39 -2.95
N CYS A 128 13.29 3.76 -4.09
CA CYS A 128 14.57 3.83 -4.78
C CYS A 128 14.66 5.17 -5.54
N LEU A 129 15.21 6.21 -4.94
CA LEU A 129 15.30 7.54 -5.52
C LEU A 129 16.05 7.57 -6.84
N GLY A 130 17.11 6.77 -6.98
CA GLY A 130 17.93 6.69 -8.20
C GLY A 130 17.18 6.13 -9.42
N ARG A 131 16.05 5.48 -9.23
CA ARG A 131 15.21 4.92 -10.30
C ARG A 131 14.06 5.83 -10.70
N LEU A 132 13.84 6.91 -9.96
CA LEU A 132 12.80 7.89 -10.27
C LEU A 132 13.30 8.90 -11.30
N PRO A 133 12.45 9.36 -12.23
CA PRO A 133 12.70 10.54 -13.02
C PRO A 133 13.06 11.73 -12.13
N ALA A 134 13.98 12.59 -12.59
CA ALA A 134 14.49 13.70 -11.79
C ALA A 134 13.39 14.63 -11.27
N THR A 135 12.37 14.88 -12.08
CA THR A 135 11.19 15.70 -11.70
C THR A 135 10.39 15.08 -10.57
N LEU A 136 10.19 13.74 -10.58
CA LEU A 136 9.47 13.04 -9.52
C LEU A 136 10.30 13.00 -8.22
N ARG A 137 11.59 12.79 -8.35
CA ARG A 137 12.51 12.81 -7.21
C ARG A 137 12.50 14.18 -6.53
N ALA A 138 12.67 15.26 -7.28
CA ALA A 138 12.62 16.62 -6.75
C ALA A 138 11.28 16.93 -6.04
N GLY A 139 10.15 16.50 -6.63
CA GLY A 139 8.83 16.67 -6.02
C GLY A 139 8.66 15.92 -4.70
N LEU A 140 9.27 14.72 -4.56
CA LEU A 140 9.29 13.99 -3.30
C LEU A 140 10.19 14.62 -2.25
N GLU A 141 11.40 15.01 -2.64
CA GLU A 141 12.40 15.60 -1.75
C GLU A 141 11.92 16.94 -1.18
N SER A 142 11.20 17.73 -1.99
CA SER A 142 10.60 19.00 -1.53
C SER A 142 9.40 18.80 -0.59
N GLY A 143 8.86 17.58 -0.50
CA GLY A 143 7.66 17.28 0.30
C GLY A 143 6.35 17.87 -0.26
N GLY A 144 6.40 18.53 -1.42
CA GLY A 144 5.26 19.24 -2.01
C GLY A 144 4.20 18.34 -2.65
N LEU A 145 4.54 17.08 -2.96
CA LEU A 145 3.64 16.16 -3.66
C LEU A 145 3.43 14.86 -2.89
N SER A 146 2.22 14.33 -2.97
CA SER A 146 1.94 12.97 -2.51
C SER A 146 2.44 11.94 -3.53
N LEU A 147 2.78 10.72 -3.07
CA LEU A 147 3.13 9.62 -3.99
C LEU A 147 2.03 9.36 -5.02
N GLY A 148 0.76 9.42 -4.61
CA GLY A 148 -0.37 9.25 -5.52
C GLY A 148 -0.40 10.29 -6.64
N GLN A 149 -0.14 11.57 -6.32
CA GLN A 149 -0.05 12.64 -7.32
C GLN A 149 1.14 12.44 -8.26
N LEU A 150 2.30 12.02 -7.72
CA LEU A 150 3.49 11.73 -8.52
C LEU A 150 3.23 10.61 -9.53
N LEU A 151 2.58 9.53 -9.10
CA LEU A 151 2.26 8.38 -9.96
C LEU A 151 1.22 8.70 -11.05
N LEU A 152 0.49 9.83 -10.92
CA LEU A 152 -0.47 10.30 -11.92
C LEU A 152 0.11 11.37 -12.85
N MET A 153 1.39 11.73 -12.73
CA MET A 153 1.98 12.74 -13.61
C MET A 153 1.97 12.28 -15.07
N PRO A 154 1.63 13.16 -16.01
CA PRO A 154 1.62 12.82 -17.43
C PRO A 154 2.98 12.27 -17.89
N GLY A 155 2.95 11.18 -18.67
CA GLY A 155 4.14 10.55 -19.20
C GLY A 155 4.88 9.63 -18.22
N PHE A 156 4.35 9.41 -17.01
CA PHE A 156 4.88 8.43 -16.08
C PHE A 156 3.98 7.20 -16.00
N GLU A 157 4.41 6.12 -16.62
CA GLU A 157 3.70 4.83 -16.55
C GLU A 157 4.22 4.01 -15.38
N SER A 158 3.32 3.50 -14.58
CA SER A 158 3.64 2.61 -13.47
C SER A 158 2.63 1.49 -13.34
N ARG A 159 3.10 0.34 -12.84
CA ARG A 159 2.30 -0.83 -12.53
C ARG A 159 2.36 -1.10 -11.03
N ARG A 160 1.21 -1.36 -10.43
CA ARG A 160 1.11 -1.83 -9.05
C ARG A 160 0.94 -3.35 -9.03
N GLU A 161 1.61 -3.98 -8.09
CA GLU A 161 1.55 -5.43 -7.87
C GLU A 161 1.35 -5.69 -6.38
N GLY A 162 0.17 -6.19 -6.02
CA GLY A 162 -0.12 -6.59 -4.66
C GLY A 162 0.83 -7.69 -4.19
N LEU A 163 1.40 -7.53 -3.01
CA LEU A 163 2.29 -8.55 -2.42
C LEU A 163 1.51 -9.39 -1.41
N TRP A 164 0.97 -8.78 -0.39
CA TRP A 164 0.14 -9.43 0.64
C TRP A 164 -0.79 -8.45 1.32
N TYR A 165 -1.78 -9.01 2.01
CA TYR A 165 -2.66 -8.29 2.91
C TYR A 165 -2.98 -9.13 4.13
N GLY A 166 -3.53 -8.50 5.16
CA GLY A 166 -3.96 -9.15 6.38
C GLY A 166 -4.40 -8.15 7.44
N ARG A 167 -4.81 -8.66 8.59
CA ARG A 167 -5.11 -7.86 9.77
C ARG A 167 -3.86 -7.69 10.61
N GLU A 168 -3.56 -6.48 11.01
CA GLU A 168 -2.37 -6.13 11.76
C GLU A 168 -2.75 -5.44 13.08
N ARG A 169 -2.07 -5.85 14.16
CA ARG A 169 -2.12 -5.18 15.46
C ARG A 169 -0.70 -4.85 15.90
N PRO A 170 -0.15 -3.71 15.43
CA PRO A 170 1.21 -3.33 15.75
C PRO A 170 1.40 -3.14 17.25
N ALA A 171 2.48 -3.70 17.82
CA ALA A 171 2.83 -3.50 19.23
C ALA A 171 3.24 -2.04 19.54
N LYS A 172 3.70 -1.32 18.51
CA LYS A 172 4.08 0.10 18.61
C LYS A 172 3.57 0.85 17.40
N LEU A 173 2.97 2.00 17.63
CA LEU A 173 2.56 2.97 16.60
C LEU A 173 3.26 4.29 16.84
N PRO A 174 3.53 5.08 15.79
CA PRO A 174 3.88 6.48 15.99
C PRO A 174 2.84 7.18 16.87
N PRO A 175 3.24 8.04 17.82
CA PRO A 175 2.30 8.71 18.73
C PRO A 175 1.16 9.43 18.00
N ALA A 176 1.46 10.04 16.86
CA ALA A 176 0.48 10.73 16.03
C ALA A 176 -0.58 9.78 15.42
N VAL A 177 -0.23 8.50 15.16
CA VAL A 177 -1.20 7.47 14.71
C VAL A 177 -2.01 6.97 15.89
N ALA A 178 -1.34 6.65 17.01
CA ALA A 178 -1.97 6.12 18.22
C ALA A 178 -3.02 7.07 18.81
N ALA A 179 -2.80 8.39 18.64
CA ALA A 179 -3.75 9.41 19.08
C ALA A 179 -5.07 9.44 18.26
N LEU A 180 -5.04 8.88 17.03
CA LEU A 180 -6.17 8.96 16.09
C LEU A 180 -6.98 7.67 15.98
N THR A 181 -6.40 6.53 16.32
CA THR A 181 -7.05 5.24 16.12
C THR A 181 -6.50 4.15 17.07
N PRO A 182 -7.32 3.15 17.46
CA PRO A 182 -6.82 1.93 18.06
C PRO A 182 -5.83 1.19 17.16
N PRO A 183 -4.91 0.39 17.72
CA PRO A 183 -3.88 -0.35 16.97
C PRO A 183 -4.46 -1.62 16.31
N ASP A 184 -5.42 -1.46 15.42
CA ASP A 184 -6.07 -2.55 14.68
C ASP A 184 -6.35 -2.09 13.26
N PHE A 185 -5.74 -2.75 12.27
CA PHE A 185 -5.73 -2.31 10.88
C PHE A 185 -5.98 -3.45 9.90
N LEU A 186 -6.65 -3.12 8.81
CA LEU A 186 -6.50 -3.84 7.55
C LEU A 186 -5.24 -3.30 6.87
N THR A 187 -4.29 -4.17 6.62
CA THR A 187 -3.00 -3.80 6.03
C THR A 187 -2.86 -4.45 4.67
N ARG A 188 -2.40 -3.68 3.67
CA ARG A 188 -1.96 -4.21 2.39
C ARG A 188 -0.57 -3.67 2.05
N THR A 189 0.22 -4.50 1.39
CA THR A 189 1.54 -4.12 0.86
C THR A 189 1.57 -4.41 -0.63
N TYR A 190 2.10 -3.48 -1.39
CA TYR A 190 2.28 -3.62 -2.83
C TYR A 190 3.59 -2.99 -3.30
N ARG A 191 4.05 -3.46 -4.43
CA ARG A 191 5.20 -2.93 -5.16
C ARG A 191 4.71 -2.04 -6.30
N VAL A 192 5.44 -0.98 -6.58
CA VAL A 192 5.25 -0.14 -7.78
C VAL A 192 6.48 -0.26 -8.64
N SER A 193 6.28 -0.58 -9.92
CA SER A 193 7.33 -0.72 -10.92
C SER A 193 7.07 0.22 -12.10
N SER A 194 8.13 0.68 -12.77
CA SER A 194 8.08 1.39 -14.04
C SER A 194 9.18 0.86 -14.94
N ALA A 195 8.92 0.72 -16.25
CA ALA A 195 9.86 0.14 -17.22
C ALA A 195 10.48 -1.19 -16.73
N SER A 196 9.66 -2.03 -16.09
CA SER A 196 10.06 -3.32 -15.50
C SER A 196 11.03 -3.23 -14.30
N GLN A 197 11.30 -2.03 -13.79
CA GLN A 197 12.13 -1.84 -12.60
C GLN A 197 11.26 -1.54 -11.37
N PRO A 198 11.44 -2.25 -10.24
CA PRO A 198 10.82 -1.89 -8.98
C PRO A 198 11.29 -0.50 -8.52
N LEU A 199 10.35 0.37 -8.23
CA LEU A 199 10.62 1.73 -7.78
C LEU A 199 10.42 1.89 -6.28
N MET A 200 9.34 1.30 -5.76
CA MET A 200 8.97 1.45 -4.36
C MET A 200 8.13 0.28 -3.86
N VAL A 201 8.20 0.07 -2.57
CA VAL A 201 7.28 -0.79 -1.81
C VAL A 201 6.48 0.10 -0.87
N ILE A 202 5.18 -0.09 -0.85
CA ILE A 202 4.27 0.72 -0.05
C ILE A 202 3.42 -0.23 0.81
N THR A 203 3.35 0.08 2.09
CA THR A 203 2.45 -0.57 3.05
C THR A 203 1.42 0.44 3.52
N GLU A 204 0.16 0.15 3.31
CA GLU A 204 -0.98 0.98 3.74
C GLU A 204 -1.75 0.25 4.83
N ARG A 205 -2.03 0.96 5.92
CA ARG A 205 -2.78 0.49 7.08
C ARG A 205 -4.06 1.30 7.21
N PHE A 206 -5.18 0.68 6.97
CA PHE A 206 -6.50 1.27 7.13
C PHE A 206 -7.06 0.89 8.50
N PRO A 207 -7.49 1.85 9.36
CA PRO A 207 -8.11 1.52 10.65
C PRO A 207 -9.19 0.46 10.48
N TRP A 208 -9.16 -0.58 11.31
CA TRP A 208 -10.16 -1.67 11.24
C TRP A 208 -11.59 -1.17 11.45
N SER A 209 -11.72 -0.06 12.19
CA SER A 209 -12.98 0.65 12.38
C SER A 209 -13.48 1.41 11.15
N LEU A 210 -12.67 1.52 10.10
CA LEU A 210 -13.06 2.13 8.83
C LEU A 210 -13.96 1.15 8.06
N ARG A 211 -15.24 1.20 8.39
CA ARG A 211 -16.29 0.39 7.76
C ARG A 211 -17.30 1.33 7.14
N GLY A 212 -17.72 1.04 5.94
CA GLY A 212 -18.75 1.79 5.26
C GLY A 212 -20.11 1.55 5.83
#